data_fda1067f7d51634135e437a04e48923d
#
_entry.id   fda1067f7d51634135e437a04e48923d
#
_cell.length_a   1.000
_cell.length_b   1.000
_cell.length_c   1.000
_cell.angle_alpha   90.00
_cell.angle_beta   90.00
_cell.angle_gamma   90.00
#
_symmetry.space_group_name_H-M   'P 1'
#
loop_
_entity.id
_entity.type
_entity.pdbx_description
1 polymer ?
#
loop_
_entity_poly.entity_id
_entity_poly.type
_entity_poly.pdbx_seq_one_letter_code
_entity_poly.pdbx_strand_id
1 'polypeptide(L)' 'YPVSWEWEDFYPVADAVIQACKDEDIALRWGGNWRVKDLREWEGTAKELVSAYDGTFHDLPHFEIPR' A
#
# COMPACT_ATOMS: atom_id res chain seq x y z
N TYR A 1 -15.10 -19.55 7.39
CA TYR A 1 -15.21 -18.14 7.11
C TYR A 1 -14.63 -17.84 5.73
N PRO A 2 -15.43 -18.01 4.70
CA PRO A 2 -14.91 -17.80 3.36
C PRO A 2 -14.91 -16.31 3.02
N VAL A 3 -13.85 -15.62 3.38
CA VAL A 3 -13.65 -14.28 2.91
C VAL A 3 -12.75 -14.36 1.69
N SER A 4 -13.28 -13.96 0.56
CA SER A 4 -12.49 -13.83 -0.65
C SER A 4 -11.91 -12.44 -0.70
N TRP A 5 -10.59 -12.37 -0.57
CA TRP A 5 -9.88 -11.10 -0.63
C TRP A 5 -9.33 -10.90 -2.04
N GLU A 6 -10.02 -10.08 -2.81
CA GLU A 6 -9.52 -9.64 -4.11
C GLU A 6 -8.62 -8.43 -3.92
N TRP A 7 -7.62 -8.27 -4.77
CA TRP A 7 -6.70 -7.14 -4.67
C TRP A 7 -7.45 -5.80 -4.75
N GLU A 8 -8.49 -5.71 -5.59
CA GLU A 8 -9.28 -4.50 -5.74
C GLU A 8 -9.97 -4.07 -4.45
N ASP A 9 -10.24 -5.01 -3.54
CA ASP A 9 -10.87 -4.69 -2.27
C ASP A 9 -9.94 -3.88 -1.36
N PHE A 10 -8.63 -4.01 -1.57
CA PHE A 10 -7.64 -3.29 -0.77
C PHE A 10 -7.29 -1.92 -1.34
N TYR A 11 -7.56 -1.67 -2.61
CA TYR A 11 -7.14 -0.41 -3.23
C TYR A 11 -7.78 0.82 -2.58
N PRO A 12 -9.09 0.85 -2.30
CA PRO A 12 -9.66 2.01 -1.60
C PRO A 12 -9.07 2.21 -0.20
N VAL A 13 -8.83 1.12 0.52
CA VAL A 13 -8.21 1.20 1.85
C VAL A 13 -6.79 1.74 1.74
N ALA A 14 -6.01 1.22 0.81
CA ALA A 14 -4.64 1.65 0.62
C ALA A 14 -4.57 3.11 0.15
N ASP A 15 -5.48 3.54 -0.73
CA ASP A 15 -5.57 4.94 -1.13
C ASP A 15 -5.80 5.84 0.07
N ALA A 16 -6.70 5.44 0.97
CA ALA A 16 -6.98 6.19 2.18
C ALA A 16 -5.78 6.23 3.12
N VAL A 17 -5.06 5.11 3.24
CA VAL A 17 -3.85 5.04 4.08
C VAL A 17 -2.74 5.93 3.50
N ILE A 18 -2.54 5.89 2.19
CA ILE A 18 -1.54 6.73 1.53
C ILE A 18 -1.85 8.21 1.79
N GLN A 19 -3.11 8.60 1.63
CA GLN A 19 -3.52 9.98 1.87
C GLN A 19 -3.33 10.37 3.34
N ALA A 20 -3.68 9.46 4.27
CA ALA A 20 -3.49 9.71 5.70
C ALA A 20 -2.01 9.87 6.05
N CYS A 21 -1.13 9.08 5.42
CA CYS A 21 0.32 9.22 5.62
C CYS A 21 0.79 10.63 5.24
N LYS A 22 0.28 11.17 4.15
CA LYS A 22 0.61 12.53 3.70
C LYS A 22 0.04 13.58 4.63
N ASP A 23 -1.22 13.43 5.01
CA ASP A 23 -1.91 14.41 5.86
C ASP A 23 -1.31 14.47 7.26
N GLU A 24 -0.93 13.32 7.81
CA GLU A 24 -0.42 13.21 9.18
C GLU A 24 1.11 13.14 9.24
N ASP A 25 1.78 13.19 8.10
CA ASP A 25 3.23 13.11 8.00
C ASP A 25 3.80 11.85 8.67
N ILE A 26 3.21 10.70 8.34
CA ILE A 26 3.59 9.40 8.89
C ILE A 26 4.19 8.54 7.79
N ALA A 27 5.37 7.98 8.02
CA ALA A 27 6.01 7.05 7.10
C ALA A 27 5.48 5.63 7.33
N LEU A 28 4.97 4.99 6.29
CA LEU A 28 4.58 3.58 6.32
C LEU A 28 5.06 2.89 5.06
N ARG A 29 5.32 1.60 5.17
CA ARG A 29 5.50 0.69 4.03
C ARG A 29 4.25 -0.16 3.89
N TRP A 30 3.97 -0.58 2.66
CA TRP A 30 2.81 -1.42 2.37
C TRP A 30 3.23 -2.64 1.57
N GLY A 31 2.62 -3.80 1.89
CA GLY A 31 2.90 -5.05 1.20
C GLY A 31 2.44 -5.11 -0.24
N GLY A 32 1.76 -4.09 -0.74
CA GLY A 32 1.43 -3.96 -2.16
C GLY A 32 2.62 -3.56 -3.01
N ASN A 33 3.60 -2.88 -2.41
CA ASN A 33 4.85 -2.55 -3.08
C ASN A 33 5.96 -2.32 -2.05
N TRP A 34 6.77 -3.34 -1.82
CA TRP A 34 7.85 -3.29 -0.83
C TRP A 34 9.01 -2.38 -1.22
N ARG A 35 9.10 -1.97 -2.48
CA ARG A 35 10.17 -1.09 -2.94
C ARG A 35 9.97 0.35 -2.51
N VAL A 36 8.71 0.76 -2.33
CA VAL A 36 8.40 2.08 -1.80
C VAL A 36 8.43 2.00 -0.29
N LYS A 37 9.45 2.60 0.31
CA LYS A 37 9.68 2.52 1.75
C LYS A 37 8.92 3.55 2.55
N ASP A 38 8.35 4.55 1.89
CA ASP A 38 7.62 5.63 2.53
C ASP A 38 6.46 6.04 1.62
N LEU A 39 5.25 5.71 2.04
CA LEU A 39 4.05 6.00 1.25
C LEU A 39 3.81 7.50 1.04
N ARG A 40 4.40 8.35 1.87
CA ARG A 40 4.29 9.80 1.67
C ARG A 40 4.93 10.25 0.36
N GLU A 41 5.89 9.49 -0.14
CA GLU A 41 6.62 9.81 -1.36
C GLU A 41 5.90 9.33 -2.62
N TRP A 42 4.88 8.50 -2.48
CA TRP A 42 4.17 7.97 -3.63
C TRP A 42 3.18 8.98 -4.20
N GLU A 43 3.26 9.19 -5.49
CA GLU A 43 2.29 9.98 -6.24
C GLU A 43 1.48 9.05 -7.13
N GLY A 44 0.16 9.07 -6.99
CA GLY A 44 -0.73 8.22 -7.78
C GLY A 44 -1.61 7.35 -6.89
N THR A 45 -2.27 6.38 -7.48
CA THR A 45 -3.22 5.51 -6.80
C THR A 45 -2.54 4.27 -6.24
N ALA A 46 -3.23 3.58 -5.32
CA ALA A 46 -2.77 2.30 -4.78
C ALA A 46 -2.66 1.25 -5.89
N LYS A 47 -3.58 1.25 -6.85
CA LYS A 47 -3.54 0.34 -7.98
C LYS A 47 -2.27 0.53 -8.81
N GLU A 48 -1.91 1.79 -9.06
CA GLU A 48 -0.68 2.11 -9.79
C GLU A 48 0.56 1.68 -8.99
N LEU A 49 0.52 1.85 -7.66
CA LEU A 49 1.61 1.45 -6.78
C LEU A 49 1.86 -0.05 -6.84
N VAL A 50 0.80 -0.85 -6.76
CA VAL A 50 0.89 -2.30 -6.87
C VAL A 50 1.43 -2.69 -8.25
N SER A 51 0.94 -2.04 -9.30
CA SER A 51 1.36 -2.34 -10.68
C SER A 51 2.81 -2.00 -10.94
N ALA A 52 3.37 -1.04 -10.20
CA ALA A 52 4.77 -0.64 -10.34
C ALA A 52 5.74 -1.62 -9.67
N TYR A 53 5.24 -2.52 -8.82
CA TYR A 53 6.07 -3.49 -8.13
C TYR A 53 6.34 -4.69 -9.02
N ASP A 54 7.59 -4.97 -9.30
CA ASP A 54 8.02 -6.07 -10.17
C ASP A 54 8.37 -7.35 -9.41
N GLY A 55 8.21 -7.35 -8.10
CA GLY A 55 8.42 -8.53 -7.29
C GLY A 55 7.23 -9.48 -7.34
N THR A 56 7.40 -10.67 -6.77
CA THR A 56 6.36 -11.70 -6.77
C THR A 56 5.62 -11.81 -5.44
N PHE A 57 6.16 -11.19 -4.39
CA PHE A 57 5.56 -11.28 -3.06
C PHE A 57 4.76 -10.02 -2.75
N HIS A 58 3.46 -10.23 -2.55
CA HIS A 58 2.55 -9.17 -2.11
C HIS A 58 1.87 -9.59 -0.82
N ASP A 59 1.70 -8.64 0.08
CA ASP A 59 0.92 -8.83 1.29
C ASP A 59 0.06 -7.60 1.51
N LEU A 60 -1.06 -7.52 0.79
CA LEU A 60 -1.88 -6.32 0.71
C LEU A 60 -2.46 -5.86 2.06
N PRO A 61 -2.82 -6.75 3.00
CA PRO A 61 -3.25 -6.28 4.32
C PRO A 61 -2.12 -5.78 5.22
N HIS A 62 -0.86 -5.91 4.80
CA HIS A 62 0.27 -5.58 5.65
C HIS A 62 0.75 -4.15 5.45
N PHE A 63 0.73 -3.36 6.51
CA PHE A 63 1.36 -2.04 6.60
C PHE A 63 2.33 -2.06 7.76
N GLU A 64 3.48 -1.42 7.61
CA GLU A 64 4.48 -1.39 8.68
C GLU A 64 5.20 -0.05 8.73
N ILE A 65 5.74 0.26 9.90
CA ILE A 65 6.59 1.44 10.08
C ILE A 65 7.98 1.07 9.56
N PRO A 66 8.56 1.85 8.62
CA PRO A 66 9.91 1.57 8.11
C PRO A 66 10.95 1.66 9.22
N ARG A 67 11.96 0.82 9.11
CA ARG A 67 13.05 0.78 10.08
C ARG A 67 14.36 1.22 9.46
#